data_1d0b22cb615c30c25655b3a8a286856b
#
_entry.id   1d0b22cb615c30c25655b3a8a286856b
#
_cell.length_a   1.000
_cell.length_b   1.000
_cell.length_c   1.000
_cell.angle_alpha   90.00
_cell.angle_beta   90.00
_cell.angle_gamma   90.00
#
_symmetry.space_group_name_H-M   'P 1'
#
loop_
_entity.id
_entity.type
_entity.pdbx_description
1 polymer ?
#
loop_
_entity_poly.entity_id
_entity_poly.type
_entity_poly.pdbx_seq_one_letter_code
_entity_poly.pdbx_strand_id
1 'polypeptide(L)'
;MSCEIKYIGMDVHKEAVVIAVLNSSGKLVMESIVETKASSILQFIHGLRGELHVTWEEGTWAAWLYDLLQPHVHQVLVCNPRRNALLQCLIKGGQQE
;
A
#
# COMPACT_ATOMS: atom_id res chain seq x y z
N MET A 1 15.95 -17.26 2.82
CA MET A 1 15.46 -16.85 3.03
C MET A 1 14.30 -16.53 2.72
N SER A 2 13.51 -16.60 3.22
CA SER A 2 12.21 -16.41 2.83
C SER A 2 11.89 -14.99 2.69
N CYS A 3 10.99 -14.68 1.86
CA CYS A 3 10.51 -13.36 1.66
C CYS A 3 9.36 -13.14 2.58
N GLU A 4 9.48 -12.18 3.42
CA GLU A 4 8.39 -11.84 4.29
C GLU A 4 7.44 -10.94 3.54
N ILE A 5 6.16 -11.17 3.68
CA ILE A 5 5.16 -10.33 3.02
C ILE A 5 4.92 -9.09 3.87
N LYS A 6 4.90 -7.93 3.21
CA LYS A 6 4.56 -6.69 3.88
C LYS A 6 3.30 -6.13 3.23
N TYR A 7 2.37 -5.74 4.07
CA TYR A 7 1.12 -5.16 3.59
C TYR A 7 1.20 -3.66 3.79
N ILE A 8 1.01 -2.92 2.72
CA ILE A 8 1.19 -1.49 2.72
C ILE A 8 -0.11 -0.80 2.39
N GLY A 9 -0.62 -0.03 3.35
CA GLY A 9 -1.85 0.72 3.13
C GLY A 9 -1.51 2.17 2.88
N MET A 10 -2.10 2.77 1.88
CA MET A 10 -1.85 4.15 1.54
C MET A 10 -3.13 4.96 1.57
N ASP A 11 -3.06 6.11 2.24
CA ASP A 11 -4.18 7.03 2.29
C ASP A 11 -3.73 8.23 1.49
N VAL A 12 -4.22 8.38 0.27
CA VAL A 12 -3.70 9.35 -0.67
C VAL A 12 -4.48 10.64 -0.62
N HIS A 13 -3.75 11.72 -0.36
CA HIS A 13 -4.34 13.04 -0.37
C HIS A 13 -3.63 13.87 -1.43
N LYS A 14 -4.17 15.03 -1.70
CA LYS A 14 -3.63 15.86 -2.76
C LYS A 14 -2.16 16.19 -2.57
N GLU A 15 -1.75 16.44 -1.36
CA GLU A 15 -0.38 16.87 -1.11
C GLU A 15 0.48 15.84 -0.41
N ALA A 16 -0.10 14.89 0.23
CA ALA A 16 0.66 13.91 0.97
C ALA A 16 -0.03 12.55 0.98
N VAL A 17 0.77 11.51 1.11
CA VAL A 17 0.27 10.15 1.21
C VAL A 17 0.70 9.62 2.56
N VAL A 18 -0.25 9.13 3.33
CA VAL A 18 0.06 8.50 4.61
C VAL A 18 0.20 7.01 4.35
N ILE A 19 1.32 6.44 4.72
CA ILE A 19 1.63 5.06 4.42
C ILE A 19 1.80 4.27 5.70
N ALA A 20 1.10 3.16 5.80
CA ALA A 20 1.22 2.27 6.94
C ALA A 20 1.71 0.92 6.44
N VAL A 21 2.73 0.37 7.07
CA VAL A 21 3.30 -0.91 6.67
C VAL A 21 3.06 -1.92 7.78
N LEU A 22 2.46 -3.05 7.41
CA LEU A 22 2.20 -4.12 8.35
C LEU A 22 3.02 -5.33 7.97
N ASN A 23 3.38 -6.13 8.96
CA ASN A 23 4.14 -7.35 8.67
C ASN A 23 3.15 -8.47 8.30
N SER A 24 3.66 -9.66 8.07
CA SER A 24 2.85 -10.77 7.62
C SER A 24 1.78 -11.18 8.63
N SER A 25 1.93 -10.83 9.89
CA SER A 25 0.90 -11.14 10.85
C SER A 25 -0.11 -10.00 10.97
N GLY A 26 0.00 -8.98 10.18
CA GLY A 26 -0.96 -7.87 10.23
C GLY A 26 -0.65 -6.83 11.28
N LYS A 27 0.56 -6.82 11.83
CA LYS A 27 0.91 -5.88 12.85
C LYS A 27 1.62 -4.69 12.25
N LEU A 28 1.28 -3.49 12.69
CA LEU A 28 1.90 -2.28 12.16
C LEU A 28 3.35 -2.21 12.57
N VAL A 29 4.25 -2.11 11.60
CA VAL A 29 5.67 -2.02 11.88
C VAL A 29 6.26 -0.68 11.48
N MET A 30 5.59 0.09 10.64
CA MET A 30 6.11 1.36 10.22
C MET A 30 5.01 2.25 9.70
N GLU A 31 5.17 3.55 9.87
CA GLU A 31 4.20 4.49 9.34
C GLU A 31 4.97 5.68 8.85
N SER A 32 4.58 6.26 7.75
CA SER A 32 5.30 7.39 7.18
C SER A 32 4.38 8.28 6.39
N ILE A 33 4.80 9.51 6.15
CA ILE A 33 4.05 10.43 5.33
C ILE A 33 5.02 10.94 4.28
N VAL A 34 4.64 10.81 3.01
CA VAL A 34 5.49 11.27 1.93
C VAL A 34 4.70 12.20 1.02
N GLU A 35 5.36 12.95 0.19
CA GLU A 35 4.67 13.83 -0.73
C GLU A 35 3.96 13.01 -1.80
N THR A 36 2.89 13.57 -2.35
CA THR A 36 2.16 12.92 -3.43
C THR A 36 2.89 13.14 -4.74
N LYS A 37 4.07 12.54 -4.84
CA LYS A 37 4.91 12.63 -6.00
C LYS A 37 5.43 11.25 -6.32
N ALA A 38 5.57 10.97 -7.61
CA ALA A 38 6.05 9.67 -8.05
C ALA A 38 7.39 9.33 -7.42
N SER A 39 8.33 10.25 -7.45
CA SER A 39 9.67 9.98 -6.93
C SER A 39 9.67 9.69 -5.44
N SER A 40 8.86 10.44 -4.68
CA SER A 40 8.82 10.26 -3.23
C SER A 40 8.21 8.90 -2.87
N ILE A 41 7.15 8.54 -3.55
CA ILE A 41 6.47 7.28 -3.28
C ILE A 41 7.36 6.11 -3.67
N LEU A 42 7.97 6.17 -4.84
CA LEU A 42 8.84 5.08 -5.28
C LEU A 42 10.07 4.94 -4.40
N GLN A 43 10.59 6.05 -3.93
CA GLN A 43 11.74 5.99 -3.05
C GLN A 43 11.38 5.26 -1.75
N PHE A 44 10.21 5.53 -1.22
CA PHE A 44 9.76 4.84 -0.02
C PHE A 44 9.59 3.35 -0.29
N ILE A 45 8.93 3.02 -1.39
CA ILE A 45 8.67 1.62 -1.74
C ILE A 45 9.97 0.85 -1.96
N HIS A 46 10.91 1.46 -2.66
CA HIS A 46 12.17 0.77 -2.94
C HIS A 46 13.01 0.55 -1.69
N GLY A 47 12.72 1.26 -0.64
CA GLY A 47 13.43 1.06 0.62
C GLY A 47 12.89 -0.10 1.43
N LEU A 48 11.75 -0.68 1.04
CA LEU A 48 11.17 -1.77 1.77
C LEU A 48 11.66 -3.11 1.23
N ARG A 49 11.75 -4.09 2.10
CA ARG A 49 12.19 -5.40 1.70
C ARG A 49 11.06 -6.40 1.77
N GLY A 50 11.20 -7.49 1.06
CA GLY A 50 10.22 -8.55 1.08
C GLY A 50 9.23 -8.43 -0.06
N GLU A 51 8.16 -9.18 0.05
CA GLU A 51 7.12 -9.17 -0.97
C GLU A 51 6.11 -8.09 -0.59
N LEU A 52 5.89 -7.15 -1.47
CA LEU A 52 5.07 -5.97 -1.16
C LEU A 52 3.67 -6.09 -1.73
N HIS A 53 2.68 -6.00 -0.85
CA HIS A 53 1.28 -6.02 -1.24
C HIS A 53 0.71 -4.68 -0.83
N VAL A 54 0.30 -3.88 -1.81
CA VAL A 54 -0.10 -2.51 -1.56
C VAL A 54 -1.59 -2.34 -1.78
N THR A 55 -2.22 -1.54 -0.94
CA THR A 55 -3.64 -1.25 -1.10
C THR A 55 -3.92 0.22 -0.84
N TRP A 56 -4.96 0.76 -1.47
CA TRP A 56 -5.45 2.10 -1.21
C TRP A 56 -6.91 2.12 -1.62
N GLU A 57 -7.61 3.17 -1.26
CA GLU A 57 -9.02 3.29 -1.61
C GLU A 57 -9.20 3.82 -3.00
N GLU A 58 -10.22 3.36 -3.68
CA GLU A 58 -10.55 3.83 -4.98
C GLU A 58 -10.88 5.30 -4.91
N GLY A 59 -10.47 6.09 -5.86
CA GLY A 59 -10.72 7.53 -5.86
C GLY A 59 -9.91 8.20 -6.93
N THR A 60 -9.77 9.51 -6.80
CA THR A 60 -9.14 10.33 -7.80
C THR A 60 -7.75 9.84 -8.20
N TRP A 61 -6.97 9.43 -7.22
CA TRP A 61 -5.58 9.06 -7.49
C TRP A 61 -5.34 7.58 -7.75
N ALA A 62 -6.40 6.78 -7.71
CA ALA A 62 -6.23 5.33 -7.78
C ALA A 62 -5.56 4.84 -9.05
N ALA A 63 -6.01 5.34 -10.20
CA ALA A 63 -5.44 4.88 -11.47
C ALA A 63 -3.98 5.29 -11.61
N TRP A 64 -3.67 6.51 -11.20
CA TRP A 64 -2.31 7.00 -11.26
C TRP A 64 -1.38 6.15 -10.38
N LEU A 65 -1.83 5.84 -9.18
CA LEU A 65 -1.03 5.03 -8.29
C LEU A 65 -0.85 3.62 -8.82
N TYR A 66 -1.88 3.09 -9.42
CA TYR A 66 -1.81 1.74 -9.98
C TYR A 66 -0.72 1.68 -11.05
N ASP A 67 -0.76 2.64 -11.97
CA ASP A 67 0.24 2.66 -13.04
C ASP A 67 1.64 2.88 -12.47
N LEU A 68 1.75 3.69 -11.43
CA LEU A 68 3.04 3.99 -10.86
C LEU A 68 3.62 2.80 -10.10
N LEU A 69 2.82 2.15 -9.30
CA LEU A 69 3.31 1.11 -8.39
C LEU A 69 3.30 -0.30 -8.92
N GLN A 70 2.41 -0.58 -9.84
CA GLN A 70 2.23 -1.94 -10.33
C GLN A 70 3.54 -2.62 -10.72
N PRO A 71 4.46 -1.98 -11.43
CA PRO A 71 5.71 -2.65 -11.80
C PRO A 71 6.73 -2.77 -10.66
N HIS A 72 6.47 -2.14 -9.53
CA HIS A 72 7.44 -2.11 -8.44
C HIS A 72 7.01 -2.90 -7.21
N VAL A 73 5.79 -3.43 -7.20
CA VAL A 73 5.31 -4.19 -6.07
C VAL A 73 4.76 -5.52 -6.57
N HIS A 74 4.50 -6.43 -5.64
CA HIS A 74 4.08 -7.78 -6.01
C HIS A 74 2.58 -7.89 -6.20
N GLN A 75 1.82 -7.08 -5.51
CA GLN A 75 0.37 -7.14 -5.66
C GLN A 75 -0.24 -5.79 -5.31
N VAL A 76 -1.26 -5.40 -6.05
CA VAL A 76 -2.00 -4.17 -5.81
C VAL A 76 -3.46 -4.52 -5.60
N LEU A 77 -4.07 -3.96 -4.56
CA LEU A 77 -5.48 -4.16 -4.31
C LEU A 77 -6.12 -2.81 -4.08
N VAL A 78 -7.05 -2.43 -4.91
CA VAL A 78 -7.76 -1.16 -4.76
C VAL A 78 -9.05 -1.43 -4.02
N CYS A 79 -9.25 -0.79 -2.88
CA CYS A 79 -10.37 -1.05 -2.01
C CYS A 79 -11.54 -0.11 -2.26
N ASN A 80 -12.72 -0.62 -2.04
CA ASN A 80 -13.92 0.17 -2.17
C ASN A 80 -14.01 1.14 -1.00
N PRO A 81 -14.13 2.43 -1.27
CA PRO A 81 -14.14 3.43 -0.20
C PRO A 81 -15.27 3.29 0.80
N ARG A 82 -16.36 2.54 0.43
CA ARG A 82 -17.42 2.46 1.29
C ARG A 82 -17.11 1.81 2.54
N ARG A 83 -16.33 0.92 2.67
CA ARG A 83 -16.12 0.33 3.88
C ARG A 83 -14.85 0.65 4.36
N ASN A 84 -14.11 1.09 3.70
CA ASN A 84 -12.97 1.54 3.93
C ASN A 84 -12.09 1.31 4.95
N ALA A 85 -11.86 0.68 5.57
CA ALA A 85 -10.86 0.41 6.49
C ALA A 85 -9.74 -0.25 5.74
N LEU A 86 -8.71 0.48 5.49
CA LEU A 86 -7.59 -0.05 4.74
C LEU A 86 -7.01 -1.31 5.36
N LEU A 87 -6.92 -1.35 6.68
CA LEU A 87 -6.41 -2.54 7.32
C LEU A 87 -7.29 -3.74 7.07
N GLN A 88 -8.59 -3.55 7.05
CA GLN A 88 -9.47 -4.63 6.79
C GLN A 88 -9.34 -5.13 5.36
N CYS A 89 -9.12 -4.23 4.42
CA CYS A 89 -8.92 -4.62 3.05
C CYS A 89 -7.67 -5.45 2.91
N LEU A 90 -6.61 -5.08 3.60
CA LEU A 90 -5.39 -5.84 3.55
C LEU A 90 -5.58 -7.24 4.09
N ILE A 91 -6.25 -7.35 5.22
CA ILE A 91 -6.46 -8.64 5.83
C ILE A 91 -7.35 -9.52 4.96
N LYS A 92 -8.43 -8.96 4.45
CA LYS A 92 -9.28 -9.74 3.62
C LYS A 92 -8.64 -10.11 2.32
N GLY A 93 -7.90 -9.21 1.73
CA GLY A 93 -7.21 -9.51 0.49
C GLY A 93 -6.25 -10.67 0.68
N GLY A 94 -5.64 -10.73 1.82
CA GLY A 94 -4.73 -11.79 2.09
C GLY A 94 -5.37 -13.14 2.24
N GLN A 95 -6.64 -13.16 2.59
CA GLN A 95 -7.26 -14.42 2.74
C GLN A 95 -8.25 -14.70 1.81
N GLN A 96 -8.53 -13.96 0.92
CA GLN A 96 -9.54 -14.10 0.02
C GLN A 96 -9.65 -15.18 -0.56
N GLU A 97 -10.15 -15.68 -0.67
CA GLU A 97 -10.38 -16.68 -1.21
C GLU A 97 -10.70 -16.68 -1.95
#